data_a6afccf30483ea1436693fca86c219c0
#
_entry.id   a6afccf30483ea1436693fca86c219c0
#
_cell.length_a   1.000
_cell.length_b   1.000
_cell.length_c   1.000
_cell.angle_alpha   90.00
_cell.angle_beta   90.00
_cell.angle_gamma   90.00
#
_symmetry.space_group_name_H-M   'P 1'
#
loop_
_entity.id
_entity.type
_entity.pdbx_description
1 polymer ?
#
loop_
_entity_poly.entity_id
_entity_poly.type
_entity_poly.pdbx_seq_one_letter_code
_entity_poly.pdbx_strand_id
1 'polypeptide(L)'
;MKKTFRLLIPLLWMLMACGDPATQPSSSSQPADKTQHPDYAKGLALVAQSDCLTCHQVQEKRIGPSYTEIAKKYAGVNDAMVSELAQRIIKGGSGVWGEIPMTAHPTLSQQDAEGMVQYILLLN
;
A
#
# COMPACT_ATOMS: atom_id res chain seq x y z
N MET A 1 -16.97 -30.14 -71.67
CA MET A 1 -17.68 -31.22 -70.99
C MET A 1 -17.90 -30.78 -69.58
N LYS A 2 -19.09 -30.25 -69.29
CA LYS A 2 -20.12 -30.83 -68.43
C LYS A 2 -19.54 -31.38 -67.13
N LYS A 3 -19.83 -30.80 -65.93
CA LYS A 3 -21.11 -30.92 -65.24
C LYS A 3 -21.24 -29.91 -64.11
N THR A 4 -22.30 -29.16 -64.16
CA THR A 4 -22.98 -28.49 -63.05
C THR A 4 -23.33 -29.42 -61.92
N PHE A 5 -23.00 -29.03 -60.69
CA PHE A 5 -23.68 -29.61 -59.53
C PHE A 5 -24.12 -28.46 -58.64
N ARG A 6 -25.38 -28.11 -58.85
CA ARG A 6 -26.17 -27.31 -57.91
C ARG A 6 -26.54 -28.21 -56.74
N LEU A 7 -26.17 -27.82 -55.56
CA LEU A 7 -26.88 -28.33 -54.39
C LEU A 7 -27.29 -27.16 -53.50
N LEU A 8 -28.56 -26.95 -53.59
CA LEU A 8 -29.36 -26.14 -52.65
C LEU A 8 -29.34 -26.83 -51.29
N ILE A 9 -28.99 -26.13 -50.27
CA ILE A 9 -29.25 -26.54 -48.88
C ILE A 9 -29.86 -25.35 -48.15
N PRO A 10 -30.97 -25.59 -47.42
CA PRO A 10 -31.87 -24.57 -47.01
C PRO A 10 -31.47 -23.85 -45.73
N LEU A 11 -31.83 -22.62 -45.72
CA LEU A 11 -32.47 -21.84 -44.68
C LEU A 11 -32.85 -22.63 -43.42
N LEU A 12 -32.58 -22.00 -42.32
CA LEU A 12 -33.25 -22.16 -41.03
C LEU A 12 -32.40 -22.81 -39.95
N TRP A 13 -31.82 -21.91 -39.08
CA TRP A 13 -32.20 -21.99 -37.68
C TRP A 13 -31.76 -20.71 -36.95
N MET A 14 -32.71 -19.81 -36.83
CA MET A 14 -32.77 -18.85 -35.74
C MET A 14 -32.92 -19.65 -34.44
N LEU A 15 -31.95 -19.58 -33.60
CA LEU A 15 -32.17 -19.82 -32.17
C LEU A 15 -31.63 -18.58 -31.44
N MET A 16 -32.58 -17.75 -31.06
CA MET A 16 -32.43 -16.78 -29.98
C MET A 16 -31.94 -17.55 -28.72
N ALA A 17 -30.70 -17.40 -28.36
CA ALA A 17 -30.27 -17.63 -27.01
C ALA A 17 -30.30 -16.28 -26.30
N CYS A 18 -31.36 -16.04 -25.53
CA CYS A 18 -31.33 -15.10 -24.43
C CYS A 18 -30.24 -15.56 -23.47
N GLY A 19 -29.09 -14.93 -23.58
CA GLY A 19 -28.06 -15.06 -22.54
C GLY A 19 -28.53 -14.22 -21.36
N ASP A 20 -28.80 -14.88 -20.24
CA ASP A 20 -28.98 -14.25 -18.95
C ASP A 20 -27.82 -13.33 -18.66
N PRO A 21 -28.05 -12.13 -18.11
CA PRO A 21 -26.95 -11.34 -17.59
C PRO A 21 -26.32 -12.11 -16.43
N ALA A 22 -25.17 -12.72 -16.71
CA ALA A 22 -24.37 -13.34 -15.68
C ALA A 22 -24.17 -12.33 -14.56
N THR A 23 -24.84 -12.59 -13.45
CA THR A 23 -24.59 -11.96 -12.16
C THR A 23 -23.11 -12.17 -11.87
N GLN A 24 -22.32 -11.12 -12.06
CA GLN A 24 -20.94 -11.11 -11.59
C GLN A 24 -20.98 -11.36 -10.08
N PRO A 25 -20.29 -12.37 -9.57
CA PRO A 25 -20.16 -12.50 -8.13
C PRO A 25 -19.40 -11.29 -7.62
N SER A 26 -20.11 -10.51 -6.85
CA SER A 26 -19.60 -9.37 -6.11
C SER A 26 -18.34 -9.74 -5.35
N SER A 27 -17.31 -8.96 -5.61
CA SER A 27 -16.34 -8.53 -4.63
C SER A 27 -15.80 -9.60 -3.69
N SER A 28 -14.81 -10.33 -4.16
CA SER A 28 -13.75 -10.73 -3.23
C SER A 28 -13.14 -9.41 -2.71
N SER A 29 -13.28 -9.14 -1.43
CA SER A 29 -12.55 -8.10 -0.72
C SER A 29 -11.06 -8.47 -0.73
N GLN A 30 -10.39 -8.24 -1.85
CA GLN A 30 -8.93 -8.18 -1.83
C GLN A 30 -8.55 -7.08 -0.84
N PRO A 31 -7.62 -7.34 0.06
CA PRO A 31 -7.05 -6.28 0.89
C PRO A 31 -6.64 -5.15 -0.06
N ALA A 32 -7.10 -3.93 0.22
CA ALA A 32 -6.75 -2.77 -0.58
C ALA A 32 -5.22 -2.76 -0.74
N ASP A 33 -4.76 -2.72 -1.98
CA ASP A 33 -3.33 -2.67 -2.27
C ASP A 33 -2.77 -1.36 -1.71
N LYS A 34 -2.07 -1.46 -0.60
CA LYS A 34 -1.52 -0.32 0.14
C LYS A 34 -0.55 0.50 -0.71
N THR A 35 0.04 -0.11 -1.75
CA THR A 35 0.95 0.59 -2.67
C THR A 35 0.24 1.61 -3.55
N GLN A 36 -1.09 1.49 -3.69
CA GLN A 36 -1.93 2.45 -4.41
C GLN A 36 -2.30 3.69 -3.58
N HIS A 37 -1.99 3.69 -2.28
CA HIS A 37 -2.25 4.85 -1.43
C HIS A 37 -1.32 6.00 -1.86
N PRO A 38 -1.84 7.24 -2.01
CA PRO A 38 -1.03 8.38 -2.48
C PRO A 38 0.19 8.64 -1.59
N ASP A 39 0.07 8.43 -0.29
CA ASP A 39 1.17 8.65 0.66
C ASP A 39 2.22 7.54 0.62
N TYR A 40 1.92 6.36 0.05
CA TYR A 40 2.88 5.25 0.01
C TYR A 40 4.14 5.61 -0.79
N ALA A 41 3.98 6.02 -2.04
CA ALA A 41 5.13 6.31 -2.92
C ALA A 41 5.94 7.50 -2.40
N LYS A 42 5.26 8.56 -1.94
CA LYS A 42 5.91 9.75 -1.38
C LYS A 42 6.69 9.42 -0.12
N GLY A 43 6.06 8.75 0.84
CA GLY A 43 6.68 8.43 2.12
C GLY A 43 7.83 7.43 1.97
N LEU A 44 7.68 6.42 1.08
CA LEU A 44 8.77 5.50 0.72
C LEU A 44 9.99 6.24 0.17
N ALA A 45 9.78 7.20 -0.74
CA ALA A 45 10.86 7.99 -1.30
C ALA A 45 11.58 8.82 -0.24
N LEU A 46 10.86 9.45 0.68
CA LEU A 46 11.42 10.21 1.79
C LEU A 46 12.26 9.33 2.72
N VAL A 47 11.76 8.15 3.10
CA VAL A 47 12.49 7.17 3.91
C VAL A 47 13.75 6.68 3.21
N ALA A 48 13.66 6.40 1.90
CA ALA A 48 14.80 5.90 1.11
C ALA A 48 15.92 6.95 0.92
N GLN A 49 15.56 8.23 0.91
CA GLN A 49 16.51 9.34 0.80
C GLN A 49 17.17 9.69 2.15
N SER A 50 16.64 9.17 3.23
CA SER A 50 17.13 9.37 4.58
C SER A 50 17.86 8.11 5.07
N ASP A 51 18.64 8.23 6.13
CA ASP A 51 19.43 7.12 6.70
C ASP A 51 18.62 6.18 7.62
N CYS A 52 17.29 6.28 7.59
CA CYS A 52 16.36 5.54 8.45
C CYS A 52 16.59 4.03 8.45
N LEU A 53 16.88 3.46 7.27
CA LEU A 53 17.05 2.00 7.08
C LEU A 53 18.34 1.45 7.69
N THR A 54 19.24 2.31 8.14
CA THR A 54 20.42 1.90 8.91
C THR A 54 20.04 1.28 10.26
N CYS A 55 19.03 1.85 10.92
CA CYS A 55 18.56 1.43 12.23
C CYS A 55 17.21 0.69 12.21
N HIS A 56 16.36 0.99 11.25
CA HIS A 56 15.04 0.37 11.07
C HIS A 56 15.03 -0.51 9.82
N GLN A 57 14.28 -1.60 9.85
CA GLN A 57 13.91 -2.36 8.64
C GLN A 57 12.41 -2.51 8.55
N VAL A 58 11.91 -2.95 7.40
CA VAL A 58 10.46 -3.06 7.20
C VAL A 58 9.87 -4.11 8.11
N GLN A 59 10.44 -5.30 8.17
CA GLN A 59 9.87 -6.45 8.90
C GLN A 59 10.69 -6.88 10.11
N GLU A 60 11.99 -6.58 10.14
CA GLU A 60 12.90 -7.08 11.16
C GLU A 60 13.35 -5.95 12.09
N LYS A 61 13.37 -6.25 13.38
CA LYS A 61 13.99 -5.38 14.37
C LYS A 61 15.51 -5.42 14.23
N ARG A 62 16.12 -4.24 14.19
CA ARG A 62 17.59 -4.09 14.25
C ARG A 62 17.97 -3.30 15.51
N ILE A 63 18.50 -2.10 15.33
CA ILE A 63 18.79 -1.17 16.42
C ILE A 63 17.49 -0.57 16.92
N GLY A 64 16.68 -0.05 16.01
CA GLY A 64 15.30 0.41 16.27
C GLY A 64 14.25 -0.66 15.99
N PRO A 65 12.98 -0.40 16.33
CA PRO A 65 11.87 -1.27 15.98
C PRO A 65 11.71 -1.37 14.47
N SER A 66 11.14 -2.48 13.99
CA SER A 66 10.74 -2.60 12.58
C SER A 66 9.57 -1.66 12.27
N TYR A 67 9.41 -1.30 10.99
CA TYR A 67 8.26 -0.47 10.59
C TYR A 67 6.92 -1.17 10.80
N THR A 68 6.88 -2.50 10.64
CA THR A 68 5.68 -3.29 10.94
C THR A 68 5.35 -3.31 12.43
N GLU A 69 6.33 -3.31 13.33
CA GLU A 69 6.08 -3.17 14.77
C GLU A 69 5.54 -1.78 15.10
N ILE A 70 6.09 -0.73 14.49
CA ILE A 70 5.61 0.66 14.65
C ILE A 70 4.17 0.76 14.13
N ALA A 71 3.90 0.28 12.92
CA ALA A 71 2.59 0.30 12.31
C ALA A 71 1.53 -0.43 13.16
N LYS A 72 1.85 -1.59 13.70
CA LYS A 72 0.98 -2.33 14.61
C LYS A 72 0.71 -1.58 15.90
N LYS A 73 1.73 -0.99 16.51
CA LYS A 73 1.61 -0.23 17.77
C LYS A 73 0.71 0.99 17.62
N TYR A 74 0.80 1.66 16.48
CA TYR A 74 0.09 2.91 16.19
C TYR A 74 -1.03 2.74 15.15
N ALA A 75 -1.58 1.53 15.02
CA ALA A 75 -2.70 1.28 14.11
C ALA A 75 -3.92 2.13 14.49
N GLY A 76 -4.53 2.79 13.50
CA GLY A 76 -5.76 3.56 13.69
C GLY A 76 -5.60 4.88 14.46
N VAL A 77 -4.40 5.40 14.59
CA VAL A 77 -4.17 6.72 15.22
C VAL A 77 -4.69 7.86 14.35
N ASN A 78 -4.98 8.98 14.98
CA ASN A 78 -5.43 10.20 14.33
C ASN A 78 -4.25 11.09 13.88
N ASP A 79 -4.56 12.15 13.14
CA ASP A 79 -3.56 13.09 12.61
C ASP A 79 -2.72 13.76 13.69
N ALA A 80 -3.28 14.01 14.88
CA ALA A 80 -2.53 14.58 15.99
C ALA A 80 -1.39 13.65 16.44
N MET A 81 -1.64 12.34 16.46
CA MET A 81 -0.60 11.35 16.78
C MET A 81 0.41 11.21 15.62
N VAL A 82 -0.03 11.29 14.37
CA VAL A 82 0.89 11.32 13.20
C VAL A 82 1.85 12.49 13.35
N SER A 83 1.35 13.66 13.69
CA SER A 83 2.17 14.87 13.92
C SER A 83 3.14 14.70 15.10
N GLU A 84 2.69 14.06 16.20
CA GLU A 84 3.57 13.75 17.34
C GLU A 84 4.70 12.78 16.95
N LEU A 85 4.38 11.74 16.20
CA LEU A 85 5.37 10.77 15.72
C LEU A 85 6.39 11.43 14.77
N ALA A 86 5.94 12.35 13.92
CA ALA A 86 6.80 13.15 13.07
C ALA A 86 7.76 14.02 13.90
N GLN A 87 7.28 14.64 14.98
CA GLN A 87 8.13 15.39 15.91
C GLN A 87 9.20 14.51 16.59
N ARG A 88 8.89 13.22 16.84
CA ARG A 88 9.86 12.28 17.37
C ARG A 88 10.96 11.95 16.36
N ILE A 89 10.62 11.87 15.06
CA ILE A 89 11.63 11.74 14.00
C ILE A 89 12.55 12.96 13.98
N ILE A 90 11.99 14.16 14.01
CA ILE A 90 12.75 15.42 13.93
C ILE A 90 13.64 15.60 15.16
N LYS A 91 13.13 15.34 16.37
CA LYS A 91 13.82 15.61 17.64
C LYS A 91 14.65 14.42 18.13
N GLY A 92 14.38 13.22 17.63
CA GLY A 92 14.95 12.00 18.18
C GLY A 92 14.42 11.68 19.58
N GLY A 93 15.14 10.81 20.31
CA GLY A 93 14.84 10.49 21.68
C GLY A 93 14.72 8.99 21.95
N SER A 94 14.46 8.63 23.21
CA SER A 94 14.38 7.25 23.70
C SER A 94 13.15 7.02 24.57
N GLY A 95 12.99 5.83 25.10
CA GLY A 95 12.00 5.46 26.12
C GLY A 95 10.82 4.66 25.57
N VAL A 96 10.21 5.07 24.45
CA VAL A 96 9.00 4.36 23.91
C VAL A 96 9.34 2.95 23.43
N TRP A 97 10.54 2.75 22.90
CA TRP A 97 11.02 1.49 22.34
C TRP A 97 12.26 0.95 23.04
N GLY A 98 12.59 1.50 24.21
CA GLY A 98 13.75 1.15 25.01
C GLY A 98 14.68 2.33 25.23
N GLU A 99 15.87 2.05 25.75
CA GLU A 99 16.84 3.08 26.17
C GLU A 99 17.71 3.59 25.02
N ILE A 100 17.84 2.82 23.94
CA ILE A 100 18.65 3.22 22.78
C ILE A 100 17.99 4.43 22.11
N PRO A 101 18.67 5.58 22.04
CA PRO A 101 18.08 6.76 21.47
C PRO A 101 18.04 6.69 19.94
N MET A 102 16.91 7.11 19.35
CA MET A 102 16.82 7.44 17.95
C MET A 102 17.53 8.76 17.67
N THR A 103 18.35 8.81 16.63
CA THR A 103 19.01 10.03 16.18
C THR A 103 17.99 11.06 15.73
N ALA A 104 18.23 12.33 16.05
CA ALA A 104 17.41 13.45 15.56
C ALA A 104 17.68 13.75 14.08
N HIS A 105 16.63 14.13 13.36
CA HIS A 105 16.68 14.56 11.95
C HIS A 105 16.19 16.01 11.80
N PRO A 106 16.91 17.00 12.33
CA PRO A 106 16.42 18.38 12.44
C PRO A 106 16.28 19.11 11.10
N THR A 107 16.81 18.54 10.03
CA THR A 107 16.68 19.08 8.66
C THR A 107 15.39 18.68 7.95
N LEU A 108 14.66 17.69 8.48
CA LEU A 108 13.37 17.29 7.94
C LEU A 108 12.30 18.34 8.26
N SER A 109 11.48 18.66 7.28
CA SER A 109 10.27 19.43 7.54
C SER A 109 9.23 18.59 8.29
N GLN A 110 8.33 19.24 9.02
CA GLN A 110 7.21 18.57 9.68
C GLN A 110 6.39 17.75 8.67
N GLN A 111 6.11 18.34 7.51
CA GLN A 111 5.31 17.69 6.47
C GLN A 111 5.99 16.45 5.89
N ASP A 112 7.30 16.48 5.69
CA ASP A 112 8.03 15.30 5.18
C ASP A 112 8.08 14.19 6.24
N ALA A 113 8.33 14.55 7.50
CA ALA A 113 8.29 13.61 8.60
C ALA A 113 6.89 12.98 8.78
N GLU A 114 5.81 13.74 8.63
CA GLU A 114 4.44 13.23 8.62
C GLU A 114 4.20 12.25 7.45
N GLY A 115 4.69 12.59 6.25
CA GLY A 115 4.63 11.69 5.10
C GLY A 115 5.37 10.38 5.33
N MET A 116 6.53 10.40 5.99
CA MET A 116 7.24 9.18 6.40
C MET A 116 6.41 8.36 7.39
N VAL A 117 5.81 8.99 8.40
CA VAL A 117 4.94 8.31 9.38
C VAL A 117 3.75 7.66 8.69
N GLN A 118 3.05 8.38 7.80
CA GLN A 118 1.92 7.84 7.04
C GLN A 118 2.30 6.60 6.25
N TYR A 119 3.43 6.64 5.52
CA TYR A 119 3.96 5.45 4.84
C TYR A 119 4.20 4.29 5.80
N ILE A 120 4.88 4.53 6.93
CA ILE A 120 5.18 3.49 7.92
C ILE A 120 3.88 2.85 8.44
N LEU A 121 2.87 3.66 8.75
CA LEU A 121 1.58 3.19 9.24
C LEU A 121 0.80 2.33 8.23
N LEU A 122 1.06 2.48 6.94
CA LEU A 122 0.51 1.60 5.89
C LEU A 122 1.11 0.19 5.90
N LEU A 123 2.21 -0.07 6.61
CA LEU A 123 2.92 -1.34 6.61
C LEU A 123 2.41 -2.36 7.65
N ASN A 124 1.24 -2.11 8.26
CA ASN A 124 0.61 -3.02 9.23
C ASN A 124 -0.04 -4.25 8.56
#